data_780ddf1ba19d16da25a3a1d4fa86cff0
#
_entry.id   780ddf1ba19d16da25a3a1d4fa86cff0
#
_cell.length_a   1.000
_cell.length_b   1.000
_cell.length_c   1.000
_cell.angle_alpha   90.00
_cell.angle_beta   90.00
_cell.angle_gamma   90.00
#
_symmetry.space_group_name_H-M   'P 1'
#
loop_
_entity.id
_entity.type
_entity.pdbx_description
1 polymer ?
#
loop_
_entity_poly.entity_id
_entity_poly.type
_entity_poly.pdbx_seq_one_letter_code
_entity_poly.pdbx_strand_id
1 'polypeptide(L)'
;GHIGGGNELTRIVAGITGGEAIVTTQSDNQQLWALDTFTSRYGWKTSATPASMNQAIFQFVNKHKTALLLSVKDKGTDELEQSRPEHTDIYYRLEEIPLAEYQLLIIVGPWEYDTPIPTLQFYPPVLHIGVGCKKECSPQGVCIYMKDELLRHHLSPLAVKSISTIELKKDEPLIAELHTQFSNSELHIYKAEELADISVPNPSEKVKEVTGVDGVAESSAIRASDYGRLLMEKQKGILSEGNNFTFAVALSADSDRNNGHIEIVGAGPGDPELISVRGKRMLEKADLILYAGSLVPRELTYYAKPGATIRSSADMTLEEQFTLMKSFY
;
A
#
# COMPACT_ATOMS: atom_id res chain seq x y z
N GLY A 1 -29.81 3.41 -4.30
CA GLY A 1 -28.56 3.92 -3.73
C GLY A 1 -27.34 3.24 -4.35
N HIS A 2 -26.18 3.76 -4.08
CA HIS A 2 -24.91 3.27 -4.66
C HIS A 2 -24.62 1.81 -4.30
N ILE A 3 -24.68 1.42 -3.05
CA ILE A 3 -24.39 0.04 -2.60
C ILE A 3 -25.35 -1.00 -3.21
N GLY A 4 -26.60 -0.61 -3.47
CA GLY A 4 -27.60 -1.52 -4.10
C GLY A 4 -27.51 -1.60 -5.62
N GLY A 5 -26.54 -0.94 -6.26
CA GLY A 5 -26.37 -0.95 -7.72
C GLY A 5 -27.49 -0.26 -8.51
N GLY A 6 -28.45 0.36 -7.82
CA GLY A 6 -29.65 0.94 -8.46
C GLY A 6 -29.32 2.02 -9.48
N ASN A 7 -28.35 2.90 -9.16
CA ASN A 7 -27.97 4.00 -10.06
C ASN A 7 -27.26 3.48 -11.32
N GLU A 8 -26.42 2.45 -11.17
CA GLU A 8 -25.73 1.81 -12.29
C GLU A 8 -26.72 1.03 -13.17
N LEU A 9 -27.62 0.28 -12.54
CA LEU A 9 -28.69 -0.42 -13.28
C LEU A 9 -29.55 0.57 -14.06
N THR A 10 -29.88 1.74 -13.49
CA THR A 10 -30.63 2.78 -14.18
C THR A 10 -29.91 3.28 -15.43
N ARG A 11 -28.58 3.50 -15.35
CA ARG A 11 -27.79 3.90 -16.53
C ARG A 11 -27.73 2.79 -17.60
N ILE A 12 -27.56 1.54 -17.19
CA ILE A 12 -27.53 0.40 -18.11
C ILE A 12 -28.90 0.27 -18.83
N VAL A 13 -30.00 0.31 -18.09
CA VAL A 13 -31.36 0.23 -18.66
C VAL A 13 -31.62 1.39 -19.61
N ALA A 14 -31.25 2.60 -19.24
CA ALA A 14 -31.38 3.78 -20.11
C ALA A 14 -30.58 3.61 -21.41
N GLY A 15 -29.35 3.10 -21.33
CA GLY A 15 -28.53 2.80 -22.51
C GLY A 15 -29.15 1.74 -23.45
N ILE A 16 -29.85 0.72 -22.90
CA ILE A 16 -30.50 -0.34 -23.67
C ILE A 16 -31.80 0.16 -24.29
N THR A 17 -32.57 0.98 -23.56
CA THR A 17 -33.92 1.43 -23.98
C THR A 17 -33.89 2.73 -24.77
N GLY A 18 -32.75 3.41 -24.88
CA GLY A 18 -32.64 4.75 -25.45
C GLY A 18 -33.30 5.84 -24.62
N GLY A 19 -33.60 5.56 -23.35
CA GLY A 19 -34.17 6.50 -22.40
C GLY A 19 -33.11 7.32 -21.67
N GLU A 20 -33.54 8.32 -20.90
CA GLU A 20 -32.67 9.13 -20.04
C GLU A 20 -32.60 8.52 -18.63
N ALA A 21 -31.37 8.37 -18.11
CA ALA A 21 -31.14 7.89 -16.74
C ALA A 21 -31.31 9.03 -15.73
N ILE A 22 -32.43 9.08 -15.03
CA ILE A 22 -32.65 10.05 -13.96
C ILE A 22 -32.11 9.47 -12.64
N VAL A 23 -30.93 9.95 -12.23
CA VAL A 23 -30.30 9.58 -10.96
C VAL A 23 -30.39 10.78 -10.03
N THR A 24 -31.01 10.60 -8.85
CA THR A 24 -31.38 11.69 -7.93
C THR A 24 -30.52 11.75 -6.67
N THR A 25 -29.47 10.92 -6.57
CA THR A 25 -28.56 11.00 -5.42
C THR A 25 -27.71 12.29 -5.48
N GLN A 26 -27.56 12.94 -4.34
CA GLN A 26 -26.90 14.26 -4.29
C GLN A 26 -25.42 14.19 -4.73
N SER A 27 -24.73 13.09 -4.42
CA SER A 27 -23.35 12.86 -4.85
C SER A 27 -23.21 12.73 -6.37
N ASP A 28 -24.14 12.03 -7.05
CA ASP A 28 -24.13 11.90 -8.49
C ASP A 28 -24.40 13.26 -9.19
N ASN A 29 -25.31 14.05 -8.64
CA ASN A 29 -25.65 15.37 -9.19
C ASN A 29 -24.51 16.40 -9.04
N GLN A 30 -23.64 16.21 -8.02
CA GLN A 30 -22.53 17.13 -7.74
C GLN A 30 -21.18 16.61 -8.23
N GLN A 31 -21.14 15.45 -8.88
CA GLN A 31 -19.89 14.77 -9.32
C GLN A 31 -18.92 14.49 -8.15
N LEU A 32 -19.47 14.28 -6.95
CA LEU A 32 -18.69 13.95 -5.76
C LEU A 32 -18.46 12.43 -5.64
N TRP A 33 -17.43 12.06 -4.87
CA TRP A 33 -17.18 10.66 -4.57
C TRP A 33 -18.33 10.03 -3.77
N ALA A 34 -18.76 8.85 -4.18
CA ALA A 34 -19.68 8.01 -3.42
C ALA A 34 -18.87 7.19 -2.41
N LEU A 35 -18.65 7.76 -1.21
CA LEU A 35 -17.76 7.18 -0.19
C LEU A 35 -18.14 5.76 0.21
N ASP A 36 -19.43 5.44 0.23
CA ASP A 36 -19.97 4.10 0.52
C ASP A 36 -19.62 3.05 -0.54
N THR A 37 -19.18 3.46 -1.73
CA THR A 37 -18.80 2.53 -2.80
C THR A 37 -17.31 2.18 -2.80
N PHE A 38 -16.46 2.84 -2.03
CA PHE A 38 -15.02 2.63 -2.05
C PHE A 38 -14.62 1.19 -1.75
N THR A 39 -15.31 0.53 -0.83
CA THR A 39 -15.07 -0.87 -0.49
C THR A 39 -15.33 -1.81 -1.67
N SER A 40 -16.41 -1.62 -2.41
CA SER A 40 -16.75 -2.44 -3.57
C SER A 40 -15.98 -2.06 -4.82
N ARG A 41 -15.70 -0.75 -5.01
CA ARG A 41 -15.02 -0.23 -6.20
C ARG A 41 -13.52 -0.56 -6.22
N TYR A 42 -12.86 -0.43 -5.05
CA TYR A 42 -11.41 -0.57 -4.95
C TYR A 42 -10.97 -1.85 -4.22
N GLY A 43 -11.92 -2.63 -3.70
CA GLY A 43 -11.62 -3.82 -2.90
C GLY A 43 -11.08 -3.50 -1.51
N TRP A 44 -11.22 -2.25 -1.06
CA TRP A 44 -10.80 -1.85 0.27
C TRP A 44 -11.76 -2.35 1.34
N LYS A 45 -11.30 -2.45 2.57
CA LYS A 45 -12.15 -2.71 3.74
C LYS A 45 -12.31 -1.43 4.55
N THR A 46 -13.29 -1.39 5.46
CA THR A 46 -13.51 -0.28 6.38
C THR A 46 -13.99 -0.80 7.73
N SER A 47 -13.64 -0.12 8.80
CA SER A 47 -14.18 -0.33 10.15
C SER A 47 -15.39 0.55 10.44
N ALA A 48 -15.80 1.39 9.48
CA ALA A 48 -16.91 2.30 9.65
C ALA A 48 -18.23 1.56 9.90
N THR A 49 -18.95 2.01 10.92
CA THR A 49 -20.34 1.60 11.15
C THR A 49 -21.26 2.29 10.15
N PRO A 50 -22.49 1.79 9.91
CA PRO A 50 -23.46 2.51 9.08
C PRO A 50 -23.70 3.95 9.55
N ALA A 51 -23.67 4.20 10.84
CA ALA A 51 -23.88 5.53 11.42
C ALA A 51 -22.71 6.48 11.09
N SER A 52 -21.47 6.05 11.31
CA SER A 52 -20.27 6.87 11.00
C SER A 52 -20.11 7.08 9.50
N MET A 53 -20.43 6.08 8.67
CA MET A 53 -20.44 6.23 7.22
C MET A 53 -21.45 7.27 6.76
N ASN A 54 -22.70 7.21 7.26
CA ASN A 54 -23.73 8.18 6.93
C ASN A 54 -23.36 9.61 7.36
N GLN A 55 -22.74 9.75 8.55
CA GLN A 55 -22.25 11.04 9.04
C GLN A 55 -21.16 11.60 8.11
N ALA A 56 -20.18 10.77 7.71
CA ALA A 56 -19.12 11.19 6.79
C ALA A 56 -19.68 11.58 5.42
N ILE A 57 -20.61 10.80 4.87
CA ILE A 57 -21.30 11.12 3.61
C ILE A 57 -22.04 12.45 3.73
N PHE A 58 -22.77 12.68 4.83
CA PHE A 58 -23.48 13.95 5.05
C PHE A 58 -22.52 15.14 5.03
N GLN A 59 -21.41 15.07 5.77
CA GLN A 59 -20.42 16.14 5.80
C GLN A 59 -19.80 16.37 4.42
N PHE A 60 -19.40 15.30 3.73
CA PHE A 60 -18.76 15.37 2.42
C PHE A 60 -19.67 15.98 1.34
N VAL A 61 -20.93 15.52 1.26
CA VAL A 61 -21.89 15.99 0.27
C VAL A 61 -22.31 17.46 0.53
N ASN A 62 -22.31 17.90 1.79
CA ASN A 62 -22.51 19.31 2.14
C ASN A 62 -21.26 20.19 1.99
N LYS A 63 -20.19 19.65 1.36
CA LYS A 63 -18.95 20.36 1.05
C LYS A 63 -18.22 20.91 2.28
N HIS A 64 -18.32 20.22 3.41
CA HIS A 64 -17.50 20.53 4.56
C HIS A 64 -16.03 20.31 4.21
N LYS A 65 -15.15 21.20 4.72
CA LYS A 65 -13.71 21.10 4.44
C LYS A 65 -13.18 19.74 4.89
N THR A 66 -12.67 18.97 3.93
CA THR A 66 -12.28 17.57 4.11
C THR A 66 -10.79 17.42 3.87
N ALA A 67 -10.09 16.72 4.77
CA ALA A 67 -8.74 16.24 4.53
C ALA A 67 -8.79 14.79 4.04
N LEU A 68 -7.99 14.47 3.03
CA LEU A 68 -7.78 13.11 2.52
C LEU A 68 -6.32 12.71 2.75
N LEU A 69 -6.10 11.75 3.65
CA LEU A 69 -4.79 11.16 3.90
C LEU A 69 -4.63 9.90 3.04
N LEU A 70 -3.72 9.93 2.09
CA LEU A 70 -3.35 8.81 1.25
C LEU A 70 -1.97 8.29 1.68
N SER A 71 -1.92 7.40 2.65
CA SER A 71 -0.65 6.90 3.20
C SER A 71 0.00 5.76 2.42
N VAL A 72 -0.70 5.23 1.43
CA VAL A 72 -0.20 4.22 0.47
C VAL A 72 -0.58 4.58 -0.96
N LYS A 73 0.03 3.88 -1.92
CA LYS A 73 -0.32 3.95 -3.34
C LYS A 73 -1.12 2.72 -3.74
N ASP A 74 -2.17 2.90 -4.48
CA ASP A 74 -2.84 1.89 -5.27
C ASP A 74 -3.68 2.54 -6.37
N LYS A 75 -4.33 1.73 -7.20
CA LYS A 75 -5.18 2.25 -8.28
C LYS A 75 -6.30 3.18 -7.76
N GLY A 76 -6.87 2.88 -6.61
CA GLY A 76 -7.93 3.70 -6.02
C GLY A 76 -7.40 5.04 -5.52
N THR A 77 -6.23 5.08 -4.87
CA THR A 77 -5.61 6.33 -4.44
C THR A 77 -5.25 7.23 -5.61
N ASP A 78 -4.76 6.65 -6.72
CA ASP A 78 -4.46 7.40 -7.95
C ASP A 78 -5.72 8.03 -8.55
N GLU A 79 -6.84 7.30 -8.57
CA GLU A 79 -8.13 7.83 -9.02
C GLU A 79 -8.64 8.97 -8.13
N LEU A 80 -8.50 8.86 -6.80
CA LEU A 80 -8.89 9.92 -5.87
C LEU A 80 -8.03 11.18 -6.04
N GLU A 81 -6.73 11.04 -6.26
CA GLU A 81 -5.84 12.16 -6.54
C GLU A 81 -6.26 12.92 -7.81
N GLN A 82 -6.62 12.19 -8.87
CA GLN A 82 -7.01 12.77 -10.16
C GLN A 82 -8.39 13.41 -10.14
N SER A 83 -9.31 12.92 -9.31
CA SER A 83 -10.71 13.34 -9.24
C SER A 83 -11.05 14.19 -8.01
N ARG A 84 -10.06 14.81 -7.40
CA ARG A 84 -10.17 15.57 -6.15
C ARG A 84 -11.24 16.66 -6.21
N PRO A 85 -12.28 16.64 -5.34
CA PRO A 85 -13.22 17.75 -5.19
C PRO A 85 -12.58 19.01 -4.59
N GLU A 86 -13.09 20.19 -4.92
CA GLU A 86 -12.53 21.48 -4.47
C GLU A 86 -12.44 21.64 -2.94
N HIS A 87 -13.38 21.07 -2.19
CA HIS A 87 -13.44 21.14 -0.72
C HIS A 87 -12.57 20.08 -0.02
N THR A 88 -11.72 19.38 -0.76
CA THR A 88 -10.85 18.30 -0.25
C THR A 88 -9.39 18.63 -0.49
N ASP A 89 -8.58 18.61 0.57
CA ASP A 89 -7.14 18.74 0.49
C ASP A 89 -6.47 17.36 0.69
N ILE A 90 -5.44 17.06 -0.09
CA ILE A 90 -4.74 15.77 -0.06
C ILE A 90 -3.44 15.91 0.72
N TYR A 91 -3.20 14.92 1.58
CA TYR A 91 -2.00 14.77 2.39
C TYR A 91 -1.46 13.34 2.28
N TYR A 92 -0.16 13.20 2.55
CA TYR A 92 0.52 11.90 2.52
C TYR A 92 1.03 11.46 3.89
N ARG A 93 1.08 12.41 4.85
CA ARG A 93 1.46 12.17 6.25
C ARG A 93 0.46 12.85 7.18
N LEU A 94 0.13 12.19 8.28
CA LEU A 94 -0.86 12.71 9.23
C LEU A 94 -0.39 13.99 9.91
N GLU A 95 0.88 14.09 10.23
CA GLU A 95 1.52 15.23 10.90
C GLU A 95 1.51 16.52 10.06
N GLU A 96 1.26 16.42 8.76
CA GLU A 96 1.12 17.57 7.87
C GLU A 96 -0.29 18.17 7.88
N ILE A 97 -1.27 17.47 8.49
CA ILE A 97 -2.68 17.88 8.45
C ILE A 97 -2.98 18.84 9.62
N PRO A 98 -3.37 20.10 9.36
CA PRO A 98 -3.88 20.98 10.39
C PRO A 98 -5.33 20.57 10.76
N LEU A 99 -5.46 19.47 11.53
CA LEU A 99 -6.74 18.80 11.81
C LEU A 99 -7.84 19.75 12.31
N ALA A 100 -7.48 20.81 13.04
CA ALA A 100 -8.44 21.80 13.55
C ALA A 100 -9.17 22.59 12.44
N GLU A 101 -8.63 22.59 11.23
CA GLU A 101 -9.24 23.30 10.08
C GLU A 101 -10.27 22.45 9.32
N TYR A 102 -10.36 21.15 9.61
CA TYR A 102 -11.20 20.20 8.88
C TYR A 102 -12.37 19.70 9.72
N GLN A 103 -13.48 19.42 9.05
CA GLN A 103 -14.68 18.82 9.65
C GLN A 103 -14.76 17.31 9.37
N LEU A 104 -14.02 16.81 8.37
CA LEU A 104 -13.95 15.40 8.03
C LEU A 104 -12.52 15.04 7.65
N LEU A 105 -12.06 13.89 8.13
CA LEU A 105 -10.84 13.25 7.68
C LEU A 105 -11.17 11.92 7.01
N ILE A 106 -10.72 11.72 5.79
CA ILE A 106 -10.76 10.43 5.10
C ILE A 106 -9.35 9.88 5.06
N ILE A 107 -9.16 8.65 5.51
CA ILE A 107 -7.85 7.99 5.54
C ILE A 107 -7.88 6.76 4.64
N VAL A 108 -6.86 6.59 3.81
CA VAL A 108 -6.64 5.39 3.00
C VAL A 108 -5.24 4.86 3.30
N GLY A 109 -5.16 3.72 3.97
CA GLY A 109 -3.90 3.09 4.34
C GLY A 109 -4.04 2.01 5.39
N PRO A 110 -2.96 1.26 5.70
CA PRO A 110 -3.01 0.13 6.61
C PRO A 110 -2.89 0.50 8.09
N TRP A 111 -2.60 1.77 8.41
CA TRP A 111 -2.39 2.21 9.79
C TRP A 111 -3.68 2.62 10.48
N GLU A 112 -3.79 2.27 11.76
CA GLU A 112 -4.85 2.74 12.65
C GLU A 112 -4.43 4.08 13.27
N TYR A 113 -5.34 5.06 13.21
CA TYR A 113 -5.12 6.38 13.79
C TYR A 113 -6.25 6.76 14.74
N ASP A 114 -5.89 7.31 15.87
CA ASP A 114 -6.82 8.00 16.78
C ASP A 114 -6.79 9.49 16.48
N THR A 115 -7.92 10.06 16.10
CA THR A 115 -8.02 11.44 15.60
C THR A 115 -9.13 12.20 16.30
N PRO A 116 -8.96 13.52 16.57
CA PRO A 116 -9.92 14.31 17.33
C PRO A 116 -11.15 14.78 16.51
N ILE A 117 -11.18 14.51 15.21
CA ILE A 117 -12.27 14.91 14.31
C ILE A 117 -12.96 13.68 13.71
N PRO A 118 -14.20 13.82 13.19
CA PRO A 118 -14.86 12.74 12.47
C PRO A 118 -13.98 12.15 11.38
N THR A 119 -13.76 10.84 11.45
CA THR A 119 -12.82 10.14 10.57
C THR A 119 -13.46 8.92 9.94
N LEU A 120 -13.22 8.76 8.64
CA LEU A 120 -13.60 7.58 7.86
C LEU A 120 -12.33 6.90 7.35
N GLN A 121 -12.09 5.67 7.78
CA GLN A 121 -10.89 4.92 7.40
C GLN A 121 -11.20 3.80 6.42
N PHE A 122 -10.37 3.68 5.38
CA PHE A 122 -10.36 2.60 4.41
C PHE A 122 -9.00 1.90 4.41
N TYR A 123 -9.04 0.58 4.32
CA TYR A 123 -7.87 -0.29 4.41
C TYR A 123 -7.66 -1.04 3.10
N PRO A 124 -6.79 -0.55 2.21
CA PRO A 124 -6.32 -1.29 1.05
C PRO A 124 -5.61 -2.59 1.49
N PRO A 125 -5.77 -3.71 0.74
CA PRO A 125 -5.07 -4.95 1.03
C PRO A 125 -3.60 -4.86 0.60
N VAL A 126 -2.74 -4.40 1.50
CA VAL A 126 -1.32 -4.09 1.23
C VAL A 126 -0.33 -4.74 2.22
N LEU A 127 -0.84 -5.41 3.27
CA LEU A 127 -0.01 -6.06 4.29
C LEU A 127 0.17 -7.54 3.98
N HIS A 128 1.41 -8.00 4.02
CA HIS A 128 1.80 -9.39 3.81
C HIS A 128 2.37 -9.97 5.10
N ILE A 129 1.73 -11.01 5.64
CA ILE A 129 2.16 -11.67 6.87
C ILE A 129 2.93 -12.93 6.51
N GLY A 130 4.20 -12.98 6.88
CA GLY A 130 4.99 -14.20 6.84
C GLY A 130 4.94 -14.95 8.16
N VAL A 131 4.80 -16.27 8.13
CA VAL A 131 4.60 -17.12 9.31
C VAL A 131 5.58 -18.26 9.33
N GLY A 132 6.27 -18.45 10.46
CA GLY A 132 7.05 -19.62 10.78
C GLY A 132 6.51 -20.26 12.07
N CYS A 133 6.50 -21.59 12.15
CA CYS A 133 6.02 -22.27 13.35
C CYS A 133 6.76 -23.60 13.62
N LYS A 134 6.67 -24.07 14.87
CA LYS A 134 7.08 -25.41 15.23
C LYS A 134 6.18 -26.45 14.53
N LYS A 135 6.67 -27.65 14.31
CA LYS A 135 5.88 -28.76 13.79
C LYS A 135 4.66 -29.03 14.70
N GLU A 136 3.49 -29.26 14.08
CA GLU A 136 2.21 -29.49 14.76
C GLU A 136 1.83 -28.34 15.72
N CYS A 137 2.08 -27.10 15.30
CA CYS A 137 1.75 -25.92 16.09
C CYS A 137 0.23 -25.77 16.23
N SER A 138 -0.26 -25.74 17.48
CA SER A 138 -1.68 -25.51 17.76
C SER A 138 -2.09 -24.11 17.26
N PRO A 139 -3.18 -23.98 16.48
CA PRO A 139 -3.66 -22.69 16.03
C PRO A 139 -4.43 -21.90 17.10
N GLN A 140 -4.78 -22.54 18.21
CA GLN A 140 -5.68 -21.95 19.21
C GLN A 140 -5.15 -20.62 19.77
N GLY A 141 -5.92 -19.56 19.60
CA GLY A 141 -5.60 -18.22 20.11
C GLY A 141 -4.58 -17.44 19.26
N VAL A 142 -3.90 -18.09 18.29
CA VAL A 142 -2.83 -17.46 17.52
C VAL A 142 -3.34 -16.31 16.67
N CYS A 143 -4.47 -16.47 16.00
CA CYS A 143 -5.02 -15.41 15.14
C CYS A 143 -5.42 -14.17 15.97
N ILE A 144 -6.00 -14.38 17.16
CA ILE A 144 -6.36 -13.29 18.07
C ILE A 144 -5.08 -12.55 18.49
N TYR A 145 -4.09 -13.30 18.95
CA TYR A 145 -2.79 -12.74 19.34
C TYR A 145 -2.15 -11.91 18.20
N MET A 146 -2.14 -12.45 16.98
CA MET A 146 -1.57 -11.75 15.83
C MET A 146 -2.34 -10.46 15.49
N LYS A 147 -3.67 -10.49 15.56
CA LYS A 147 -4.50 -9.29 15.34
C LYS A 147 -4.25 -8.23 16.41
N ASP A 148 -4.12 -8.63 17.68
CA ASP A 148 -3.81 -7.72 18.78
C ASP A 148 -2.40 -7.12 18.63
N GLU A 149 -1.41 -7.92 18.19
CA GLU A 149 -0.07 -7.41 17.91
C GLU A 149 -0.04 -6.44 16.73
N LEU A 150 -0.79 -6.71 15.65
CA LEU A 150 -0.96 -5.75 14.55
C LEU A 150 -1.49 -4.40 15.08
N LEU A 151 -2.56 -4.42 15.87
CA LEU A 151 -3.17 -3.21 16.44
C LEU A 151 -2.21 -2.48 17.39
N ARG A 152 -1.41 -3.19 18.20
CA ARG A 152 -0.37 -2.57 19.05
C ARG A 152 0.72 -1.85 18.25
N HIS A 153 0.96 -2.30 17.02
CA HIS A 153 1.86 -1.66 16.07
C HIS A 153 1.12 -0.67 15.15
N HIS A 154 -0.10 -0.27 15.52
CA HIS A 154 -0.95 0.62 14.74
C HIS A 154 -1.24 0.13 13.31
N LEU A 155 -1.25 -1.19 13.09
CA LEU A 155 -1.57 -1.80 11.80
C LEU A 155 -2.95 -2.45 11.85
N SER A 156 -3.78 -2.20 10.84
CA SER A 156 -5.10 -2.80 10.77
C SER A 156 -5.06 -4.22 10.23
N PRO A 157 -5.65 -5.20 10.95
CA PRO A 157 -5.85 -6.55 10.39
C PRO A 157 -6.70 -6.56 9.11
N LEU A 158 -7.50 -5.50 8.87
CA LEU A 158 -8.31 -5.36 7.66
C LEU A 158 -7.48 -5.11 6.40
N ALA A 159 -6.25 -4.61 6.55
CA ALA A 159 -5.33 -4.36 5.44
C ALA A 159 -4.51 -5.59 5.00
N VAL A 160 -4.72 -6.74 5.64
CA VAL A 160 -3.98 -7.96 5.30
C VAL A 160 -4.39 -8.47 3.93
N LYS A 161 -3.39 -8.58 3.03
CA LYS A 161 -3.51 -9.08 1.66
C LYS A 161 -3.16 -10.55 1.56
N SER A 162 -2.08 -11.00 2.23
CA SER A 162 -1.66 -12.40 2.15
C SER A 162 -1.09 -12.95 3.45
N ILE A 163 -1.20 -14.26 3.59
CA ILE A 163 -0.44 -15.09 4.53
C ILE A 163 0.59 -15.87 3.73
N SER A 164 1.82 -15.96 4.21
CA SER A 164 2.88 -16.64 3.51
C SER A 164 3.75 -17.49 4.45
N THR A 165 4.29 -18.57 3.91
CA THR A 165 5.20 -19.47 4.65
C THR A 165 6.09 -20.28 3.67
N ILE A 166 6.98 -21.08 4.21
CA ILE A 166 7.81 -22.03 3.45
C ILE A 166 7.06 -23.34 3.18
N GLU A 167 7.36 -24.04 2.08
CA GLU A 167 6.72 -25.30 1.68
C GLU A 167 6.77 -26.38 2.79
N LEU A 168 7.84 -26.42 3.58
CA LEU A 168 7.97 -27.33 4.72
C LEU A 168 6.85 -27.16 5.77
N LYS A 169 6.14 -26.01 5.76
CA LYS A 169 5.09 -25.65 6.72
C LYS A 169 3.69 -25.56 6.11
N LYS A 170 3.52 -25.91 4.84
CA LYS A 170 2.25 -25.76 4.10
C LYS A 170 1.07 -26.51 4.73
N ASP A 171 1.34 -27.69 5.32
CA ASP A 171 0.33 -28.59 5.88
C ASP A 171 0.14 -28.39 7.40
N GLU A 172 0.78 -27.38 7.99
CA GLU A 172 0.62 -27.09 9.42
C GLU A 172 -0.78 -26.55 9.73
N PRO A 173 -1.47 -27.07 10.77
CA PRO A 173 -2.82 -26.61 11.14
C PRO A 173 -2.93 -25.10 11.35
N LEU A 174 -1.86 -24.48 11.89
CA LEU A 174 -1.80 -23.05 12.08
C LEU A 174 -1.94 -22.26 10.77
N ILE A 175 -1.30 -22.70 9.68
CA ILE A 175 -1.32 -21.99 8.39
C ILE A 175 -2.74 -22.03 7.80
N ALA A 176 -3.40 -23.19 7.83
CA ALA A 176 -4.77 -23.35 7.35
C ALA A 176 -5.76 -22.47 8.17
N GLU A 177 -5.62 -22.45 9.49
CA GLU A 177 -6.45 -21.62 10.37
C GLU A 177 -6.25 -20.12 10.11
N LEU A 178 -5.00 -19.65 10.01
CA LEU A 178 -4.72 -18.24 9.73
C LEU A 178 -5.29 -17.80 8.38
N HIS A 179 -5.14 -18.62 7.32
CA HIS A 179 -5.74 -18.32 6.01
C HIS A 179 -7.27 -18.21 6.10
N THR A 180 -7.92 -19.05 6.91
CA THR A 180 -9.37 -18.99 7.13
C THR A 180 -9.78 -17.74 7.92
N GLN A 181 -9.02 -17.39 8.96
CA GLN A 181 -9.35 -16.29 9.87
C GLN A 181 -9.02 -14.89 9.33
N PHE A 182 -8.04 -14.78 8.43
CA PHE A 182 -7.81 -13.60 7.62
C PHE A 182 -8.56 -13.75 6.28
N SER A 183 -9.89 -13.76 6.37
CA SER A 183 -10.77 -13.97 5.21
C SER A 183 -10.43 -13.07 4.04
N ASN A 184 -10.43 -13.62 2.83
CA ASN A 184 -10.04 -12.99 1.57
C ASN A 184 -8.53 -12.66 1.45
N SER A 185 -7.67 -13.21 2.34
CA SER A 185 -6.22 -13.15 2.12
C SER A 185 -5.78 -14.23 1.13
N GLU A 186 -4.73 -13.95 0.36
CA GLU A 186 -4.05 -14.93 -0.47
C GLU A 186 -3.13 -15.81 0.40
N LEU A 187 -2.96 -17.09 0.03
CA LEU A 187 -1.98 -17.97 0.68
C LEU A 187 -0.80 -18.21 -0.27
N HIS A 188 0.40 -17.80 0.15
CA HIS A 188 1.63 -18.01 -0.62
C HIS A 188 2.53 -19.03 0.07
N ILE A 189 2.89 -20.09 -0.65
CA ILE A 189 3.80 -21.14 -0.19
C ILE A 189 5.07 -21.09 -1.04
N TYR A 190 6.21 -20.79 -0.41
CA TYR A 190 7.49 -20.65 -1.10
C TYR A 190 8.40 -21.83 -0.85
N LYS A 191 9.19 -22.21 -1.87
CA LYS A 191 10.30 -23.15 -1.71
C LYS A 191 11.46 -22.48 -0.98
N ALA A 192 12.35 -23.29 -0.39
CA ALA A 192 13.52 -22.76 0.30
C ALA A 192 14.42 -21.91 -0.61
N GLU A 193 14.58 -22.32 -1.87
CA GLU A 193 15.40 -21.63 -2.87
C GLU A 193 14.86 -20.21 -3.19
N GLU A 194 13.54 -20.01 -3.11
CA GLU A 194 12.90 -18.70 -3.37
C GLU A 194 13.09 -17.71 -2.22
N LEU A 195 13.49 -18.20 -1.05
CA LEU A 195 13.69 -17.42 0.17
C LEU A 195 15.16 -17.32 0.60
N ALA A 196 16.05 -18.13 0.02
CA ALA A 196 17.43 -18.29 0.47
C ALA A 196 18.28 -17.03 0.36
N ASP A 197 18.06 -16.23 -0.70
CA ASP A 197 18.82 -15.01 -0.98
C ASP A 197 18.21 -13.76 -0.32
N ILE A 198 17.14 -13.92 0.46
CA ILE A 198 16.48 -12.80 1.13
C ILE A 198 17.17 -12.52 2.46
N SER A 199 17.83 -11.36 2.54
CA SER A 199 18.41 -10.88 3.80
C SER A 199 17.31 -10.49 4.79
N VAL A 200 17.42 -10.98 6.02
CA VAL A 200 16.46 -10.71 7.10
C VAL A 200 17.14 -10.04 8.29
N PRO A 201 16.46 -9.13 8.99
CA PRO A 201 17.03 -8.44 10.17
C PRO A 201 17.35 -9.40 11.33
N ASN A 202 16.56 -10.47 11.49
CA ASN A 202 16.66 -11.38 12.63
C ASN A 202 16.94 -12.82 12.19
N PRO A 203 18.16 -13.13 11.66
CA PRO A 203 18.51 -14.48 11.23
C PRO A 203 18.55 -15.46 12.40
N SER A 204 18.40 -16.76 12.10
CA SER A 204 18.43 -17.84 13.09
C SER A 204 19.14 -19.07 12.53
N GLU A 205 20.31 -19.39 13.07
CA GLU A 205 21.08 -20.58 12.66
C GLU A 205 20.26 -21.87 12.76
N LYS A 206 19.51 -22.03 13.86
CA LYS A 206 18.64 -23.19 14.03
C LYS A 206 17.55 -23.31 12.95
N VAL A 207 17.00 -22.19 12.48
CA VAL A 207 16.02 -22.19 11.38
C VAL A 207 16.74 -22.51 10.08
N LYS A 208 17.91 -21.94 9.85
CA LYS A 208 18.73 -22.18 8.66
C LYS A 208 19.13 -23.66 8.51
N GLU A 209 19.54 -24.31 9.59
CA GLU A 209 19.86 -25.74 9.60
C GLU A 209 18.67 -26.62 9.17
N VAL A 210 17.45 -26.26 9.56
CA VAL A 210 16.25 -27.07 9.30
C VAL A 210 15.60 -26.74 7.97
N THR A 211 15.60 -25.45 7.59
CA THR A 211 14.80 -24.95 6.46
C THR A 211 15.64 -24.46 5.28
N GLY A 212 16.92 -24.26 5.46
CA GLY A 212 17.83 -23.69 4.45
C GLY A 212 17.73 -22.16 4.32
N VAL A 213 16.90 -21.48 5.13
CA VAL A 213 16.71 -20.02 5.07
C VAL A 213 16.99 -19.37 6.42
N ASP A 214 17.45 -18.10 6.41
CA ASP A 214 17.84 -17.37 7.62
C ASP A 214 16.66 -17.06 8.56
N GLY A 215 15.42 -16.96 8.02
CA GLY A 215 14.23 -16.70 8.83
C GLY A 215 12.95 -16.78 8.02
N VAL A 216 12.12 -17.81 8.23
CA VAL A 216 10.91 -18.08 7.45
C VAL A 216 9.91 -16.92 7.49
N ALA A 217 9.63 -16.38 8.67
CA ALA A 217 8.61 -15.33 8.82
C ALA A 217 8.98 -14.06 8.03
N GLU A 218 10.17 -13.54 8.22
CA GLU A 218 10.61 -12.30 7.56
C GLU A 218 10.82 -12.52 6.06
N SER A 219 11.53 -13.61 5.66
CA SER A 219 11.80 -13.86 4.25
C SER A 219 10.52 -14.10 3.44
N SER A 220 9.55 -14.84 3.98
CA SER A 220 8.28 -15.07 3.28
C SER A 220 7.41 -13.79 3.21
N ALA A 221 7.41 -12.94 4.24
CA ALA A 221 6.72 -11.65 4.19
C ALA A 221 7.34 -10.72 3.13
N ILE A 222 8.68 -10.60 3.12
CA ILE A 222 9.41 -9.80 2.12
C ILE A 222 9.14 -10.32 0.71
N ARG A 223 9.19 -11.64 0.50
CA ARG A 223 8.93 -12.25 -0.81
C ARG A 223 7.50 -12.01 -1.28
N ALA A 224 6.51 -12.16 -0.37
CA ALA A 224 5.09 -11.97 -0.69
C ALA A 224 4.76 -10.51 -1.01
N SER A 225 5.48 -9.56 -0.42
CA SER A 225 5.31 -8.11 -0.64
C SER A 225 6.03 -7.57 -1.87
N ASP A 226 6.63 -8.44 -2.68
CA ASP A 226 7.52 -8.09 -3.80
C ASP A 226 8.73 -7.26 -3.35
N TYR A 227 9.40 -7.76 -2.31
CA TYR A 227 10.55 -7.11 -1.64
C TYR A 227 10.24 -5.75 -0.99
N GLY A 228 9.01 -5.62 -0.51
CA GLY A 228 8.61 -4.43 0.23
C GLY A 228 9.20 -4.37 1.64
N ARG A 229 9.05 -3.22 2.25
CA ARG A 229 9.60 -2.90 3.57
C ARG A 229 8.90 -3.68 4.68
N LEU A 230 9.67 -4.24 5.61
CA LEU A 230 9.12 -4.77 6.86
C LEU A 230 8.60 -3.62 7.73
N LEU A 231 7.30 -3.68 8.06
CA LEU A 231 6.67 -2.81 9.05
C LEU A 231 6.76 -3.39 10.46
N MET A 232 6.75 -4.72 10.55
CA MET A 232 7.00 -5.45 11.78
C MET A 232 8.04 -6.53 11.51
N GLU A 233 9.17 -6.42 12.18
CA GLU A 233 10.16 -7.47 12.22
C GLU A 233 9.62 -8.71 12.96
N LYS A 234 10.39 -9.79 12.97
CA LYS A 234 10.01 -11.07 13.54
C LYS A 234 9.49 -10.96 14.98
N GLN A 235 8.22 -11.18 15.16
CA GLN A 235 7.58 -11.36 16.46
C GLN A 235 7.56 -12.84 16.84
N LYS A 236 7.72 -13.13 18.11
CA LYS A 236 7.66 -14.49 18.65
C LYS A 236 6.42 -14.61 19.54
N GLY A 237 5.59 -15.62 19.26
CA GLY A 237 4.43 -15.93 20.09
C GLY A 237 4.55 -17.31 20.73
N ILE A 238 4.36 -17.38 22.05
CA ILE A 238 4.25 -18.60 22.83
C ILE A 238 3.03 -18.41 23.73
N LEU A 239 1.89 -19.01 23.34
CA LEU A 239 0.63 -18.83 24.06
C LEU A 239 0.35 -20.00 25.02
N SER A 240 0.73 -21.21 24.65
CA SER A 240 0.59 -22.41 25.45
C SER A 240 1.65 -23.44 25.08
N GLU A 241 1.74 -24.53 25.81
CA GLU A 241 2.64 -25.63 25.49
C GLU A 241 2.35 -26.18 24.07
N GLY A 242 3.38 -26.29 23.24
CA GLY A 242 3.26 -26.71 21.85
C GLY A 242 2.88 -25.63 20.84
N ASN A 243 2.52 -24.45 21.31
CA ASN A 243 2.10 -23.31 20.49
C ASN A 243 3.27 -22.32 20.36
N ASN A 244 4.22 -22.61 19.48
CA ASN A 244 5.40 -21.77 19.24
C ASN A 244 5.46 -21.37 17.76
N PHE A 245 5.34 -20.08 17.51
CA PHE A 245 5.31 -19.51 16.17
C PHE A 245 6.04 -18.18 16.11
N THR A 246 6.35 -17.76 14.91
CA THR A 246 6.89 -16.45 14.58
C THR A 246 6.11 -15.85 13.42
N PHE A 247 5.98 -14.54 13.39
CA PHE A 247 5.43 -13.84 12.23
C PHE A 247 6.12 -12.48 12.04
N ALA A 248 6.07 -11.99 10.82
CA ALA A 248 6.56 -10.68 10.42
C ALA A 248 5.58 -10.08 9.41
N VAL A 249 5.60 -8.76 9.25
CA VAL A 249 4.66 -8.06 8.36
C VAL A 249 5.43 -7.13 7.44
N ALA A 250 5.21 -7.27 6.15
CA ALA A 250 5.76 -6.39 5.12
C ALA A 250 4.65 -5.61 4.41
N LEU A 251 4.96 -4.42 3.94
CA LEU A 251 4.10 -3.60 3.08
C LEU A 251 4.38 -3.94 1.62
N SER A 252 3.37 -4.05 0.77
CA SER A 252 3.57 -4.18 -0.69
C SER A 252 4.53 -3.12 -1.21
N ALA A 253 5.55 -3.50 -1.97
CA ALA A 253 6.58 -2.60 -2.47
C ALA A 253 6.01 -1.47 -3.33
N ASP A 254 5.04 -1.78 -4.19
CA ASP A 254 4.35 -0.83 -5.06
C ASP A 254 3.42 0.13 -4.31
N SER A 255 3.03 -0.22 -3.08
CA SER A 255 2.14 0.58 -2.25
C SER A 255 2.87 1.51 -1.29
N ASP A 256 4.16 1.33 -1.04
CA ASP A 256 4.92 2.17 -0.10
C ASP A 256 5.22 3.54 -0.73
N ARG A 257 4.66 4.61 -0.14
CA ARG A 257 4.95 5.98 -0.57
C ARG A 257 6.35 6.46 -0.16
N ASN A 258 6.99 5.76 0.76
CA ASN A 258 8.35 6.06 1.19
C ASN A 258 9.40 5.28 0.38
N ASN A 259 8.98 4.34 -0.47
CA ASN A 259 9.90 3.72 -1.41
C ASN A 259 10.24 4.71 -2.51
N GLY A 260 11.50 5.03 -2.63
CA GLY A 260 12.02 5.75 -3.77
C GLY A 260 11.71 4.95 -5.04
N HIS A 261 11.45 5.65 -6.13
CA HIS A 261 11.19 5.04 -7.43
C HIS A 261 12.32 5.40 -8.38
N ILE A 262 12.95 4.38 -8.98
CA ILE A 262 14.01 4.59 -9.95
C ILE A 262 13.49 4.28 -11.34
N GLU A 263 13.54 5.28 -12.23
CA GLU A 263 13.22 5.12 -13.66
C GLU A 263 14.47 5.24 -14.50
N ILE A 264 14.64 4.31 -15.44
CA ILE A 264 15.68 4.40 -16.46
C ILE A 264 15.05 4.97 -17.72
N VAL A 265 15.48 6.18 -18.08
CA VAL A 265 14.94 6.93 -19.22
C VAL A 265 15.95 6.94 -20.37
N GLY A 266 15.53 6.47 -21.54
CA GLY A 266 16.30 6.60 -22.76
C GLY A 266 16.34 8.06 -23.22
N ALA A 267 17.54 8.60 -23.46
CA ALA A 267 17.77 10.01 -23.81
C ALA A 267 17.41 10.38 -25.26
N GLY A 268 17.03 9.41 -26.08
CA GLY A 268 16.81 9.64 -27.50
C GLY A 268 18.11 9.77 -28.31
N PRO A 269 18.05 10.19 -29.59
CA PRO A 269 19.22 10.28 -30.49
C PRO A 269 20.08 11.54 -30.31
N GLY A 270 19.84 12.35 -29.28
CA GLY A 270 20.62 13.54 -28.96
C GLY A 270 19.84 14.86 -28.98
N ASP A 271 18.72 14.94 -29.67
CA ASP A 271 17.85 16.11 -29.64
C ASP A 271 16.84 15.95 -28.45
N PRO A 272 16.81 16.92 -27.53
CA PRO A 272 15.87 16.89 -26.41
C PRO A 272 14.39 16.78 -26.80
N GLU A 273 13.98 17.28 -27.95
CA GLU A 273 12.61 17.20 -28.45
C GLU A 273 12.25 15.78 -28.94
N LEU A 274 13.24 14.92 -29.16
CA LEU A 274 13.04 13.52 -29.54
C LEU A 274 12.99 12.54 -28.37
N ILE A 275 12.96 13.05 -27.13
CA ILE A 275 12.68 12.19 -25.98
C ILE A 275 11.24 11.66 -26.07
N SER A 276 11.03 10.42 -25.59
CA SER A 276 9.66 9.90 -25.49
C SER A 276 8.82 10.75 -24.54
N VAL A 277 7.51 10.89 -24.83
CA VAL A 277 6.57 11.59 -23.94
C VAL A 277 6.58 11.01 -22.51
N ARG A 278 6.73 9.70 -22.39
CA ARG A 278 6.88 9.05 -21.08
C ARG A 278 8.16 9.47 -20.37
N GLY A 279 9.29 9.47 -21.08
CA GLY A 279 10.59 9.90 -20.52
C GLY A 279 10.55 11.35 -20.02
N LYS A 280 9.99 12.26 -20.81
CA LYS A 280 9.79 13.66 -20.41
C LYS A 280 8.99 13.76 -19.10
N ARG A 281 7.84 13.06 -19.00
CA ARG A 281 7.01 13.06 -17.77
C ARG A 281 7.75 12.53 -16.55
N MET A 282 8.68 11.57 -16.71
CA MET A 282 9.50 11.08 -15.61
C MET A 282 10.52 12.14 -15.16
N LEU A 283 11.18 12.83 -16.09
CA LEU A 283 12.10 13.93 -15.78
C LEU A 283 11.39 15.08 -15.06
N GLU A 284 10.18 15.43 -15.48
CA GLU A 284 9.34 16.49 -14.86
C GLU A 284 8.94 16.17 -13.41
N LYS A 285 8.94 14.89 -13.01
CA LYS A 285 8.55 14.45 -11.66
C LYS A 285 9.74 14.11 -10.76
N ALA A 286 10.92 13.88 -11.32
CA ALA A 286 12.08 13.38 -10.59
C ALA A 286 12.57 14.35 -9.52
N ASP A 287 12.94 13.82 -8.34
CA ASP A 287 13.63 14.54 -7.28
C ASP A 287 15.15 14.53 -7.51
N LEU A 288 15.66 13.46 -8.13
CA LEU A 288 17.04 13.30 -8.57
C LEU A 288 17.07 12.91 -10.05
N ILE A 289 17.85 13.64 -10.85
CA ILE A 289 18.20 13.26 -12.21
C ILE A 289 19.71 12.99 -12.25
N LEU A 290 20.06 11.72 -12.47
CA LEU A 290 21.45 11.30 -12.70
C LEU A 290 21.59 10.97 -14.19
N TYR A 291 22.41 11.71 -14.93
CA TYR A 291 22.56 11.53 -16.36
C TYR A 291 24.01 11.28 -16.77
N ALA A 292 24.21 10.54 -17.87
CA ALA A 292 25.52 10.27 -18.43
C ALA A 292 26.04 11.50 -19.21
N GLY A 293 26.73 12.43 -18.54
CA GLY A 293 27.11 13.72 -19.08
C GLY A 293 27.99 13.69 -20.32
N SER A 294 28.65 12.55 -20.62
CA SER A 294 29.41 12.36 -21.84
C SER A 294 28.59 11.89 -23.06
N LEU A 295 27.35 11.39 -22.82
CA LEU A 295 26.52 10.76 -23.85
C LEU A 295 25.15 11.41 -24.00
N VAL A 296 24.70 12.14 -22.98
CA VAL A 296 23.34 12.68 -22.88
C VAL A 296 23.41 14.21 -22.90
N PRO A 297 22.64 14.88 -23.78
CA PRO A 297 22.59 16.34 -23.82
C PRO A 297 22.11 16.92 -22.50
N ARG A 298 22.78 17.93 -21.98
CA ARG A 298 22.39 18.61 -20.75
C ARG A 298 21.02 19.25 -20.84
N GLU A 299 20.59 19.62 -22.01
CA GLU A 299 19.30 20.24 -22.30
C GLU A 299 18.12 19.38 -21.87
N LEU A 300 18.26 18.06 -21.84
CA LEU A 300 17.25 17.14 -21.28
C LEU A 300 16.97 17.41 -19.80
N THR A 301 17.94 17.92 -19.05
CA THR A 301 17.76 18.25 -17.63
C THR A 301 16.90 19.50 -17.42
N TYR A 302 16.61 20.29 -18.47
CA TYR A 302 15.72 21.45 -18.38
C TYR A 302 14.25 21.07 -18.18
N TYR A 303 13.90 19.81 -18.42
CA TYR A 303 12.57 19.27 -18.03
C TYR A 303 12.42 19.00 -16.54
N ALA A 304 13.48 19.15 -15.74
CA ALA A 304 13.41 18.91 -14.30
C ALA A 304 12.48 19.90 -13.61
N LYS A 305 11.74 19.42 -12.61
CA LYS A 305 10.94 20.30 -11.75
C LYS A 305 11.83 21.24 -10.92
N PRO A 306 11.31 22.40 -10.48
CA PRO A 306 12.02 23.27 -9.55
C PRO A 306 12.42 22.50 -8.26
N GLY A 307 13.67 22.63 -7.85
CA GLY A 307 14.20 21.97 -6.65
C GLY A 307 14.74 20.54 -6.87
N ALA A 308 14.63 19.98 -8.08
CA ALA A 308 15.26 18.69 -8.39
C ALA A 308 16.79 18.77 -8.32
N THR A 309 17.40 17.74 -7.77
CA THR A 309 18.87 17.59 -7.78
C THR A 309 19.31 16.99 -9.12
N ILE A 310 20.23 17.66 -9.82
CA ILE A 310 20.76 17.22 -11.11
C ILE A 310 22.25 16.97 -10.99
N ARG A 311 22.70 15.77 -11.39
CA ARG A 311 24.12 15.38 -11.34
C ARG A 311 24.53 14.63 -12.61
N SER A 312 25.74 14.91 -13.07
CA SER A 312 26.39 14.14 -14.15
C SER A 312 27.12 12.94 -13.56
N SER A 313 26.87 11.75 -14.06
CA SER A 313 27.61 10.56 -13.65
C SER A 313 29.06 10.55 -14.15
N ALA A 314 29.41 11.39 -15.14
CA ALA A 314 30.78 11.52 -15.65
C ALA A 314 31.77 12.07 -14.61
N ASP A 315 31.26 12.82 -13.63
CA ASP A 315 32.03 13.47 -12.56
C ASP A 315 31.98 12.69 -11.22
N MET A 316 31.46 11.45 -11.24
CA MET A 316 31.20 10.65 -10.02
C MET A 316 31.71 9.23 -10.18
N THR A 317 32.29 8.70 -9.10
CA THR A 317 32.57 7.27 -8.98
C THR A 317 31.25 6.48 -8.85
N LEU A 318 31.30 5.18 -9.12
CA LEU A 318 30.11 4.31 -8.96
C LEU A 318 29.59 4.30 -7.51
N GLU A 319 30.47 4.33 -6.53
CA GLU A 319 30.14 4.37 -5.10
C GLU A 319 29.42 5.69 -4.73
N GLU A 320 29.89 6.82 -5.26
CA GLU A 320 29.22 8.12 -5.06
C GLU A 320 27.85 8.16 -5.71
N GLN A 321 27.68 7.57 -6.90
CA GLN A 321 26.38 7.46 -7.56
C GLN A 321 25.41 6.63 -6.73
N PHE A 322 25.81 5.46 -6.20
CA PHE A 322 24.97 4.66 -5.33
C PHE A 322 24.64 5.36 -4.02
N THR A 323 25.61 6.05 -3.42
CA THR A 323 25.38 6.82 -2.18
C THR A 323 24.37 7.94 -2.41
N LEU A 324 24.48 8.65 -3.52
CA LEU A 324 23.55 9.70 -3.91
C LEU A 324 22.14 9.13 -4.15
N MET A 325 22.02 8.06 -4.94
CA MET A 325 20.73 7.40 -5.18
C MET A 325 20.07 6.95 -3.88
N LYS A 326 20.83 6.36 -2.95
CA LYS A 326 20.30 5.94 -1.64
C LYS A 326 19.80 7.09 -0.78
N SER A 327 20.32 8.31 -0.95
CA SER A 327 19.84 9.48 -0.18
C SER A 327 18.49 10.01 -0.66
N PHE A 328 18.01 9.55 -1.81
CA PHE A 328 16.70 9.88 -2.39
C PHE A 328 15.73 8.70 -2.36
N TYR A 329 16.19 7.53 -1.93
CA TYR A 329 15.42 6.28 -1.81
C TYR A 329 14.97 6.04 -0.37
#